data_07c97c29ecfc9dcee627f925997cad48
#
_entry.id   07c97c29ecfc9dcee627f925997cad48
#
_cell.length_a   1.000
_cell.length_b   1.000
_cell.length_c   1.000
_cell.angle_alpha   90.00
_cell.angle_beta   90.00
_cell.angle_gamma   90.00
#
_symmetry.space_group_name_H-M   'P 1'
#
loop_
_entity.id
_entity.type
_entity.pdbx_description
1 polymer ?
#
loop_
_entity_poly.entity_id
_entity_poly.type
_entity_poly.pdbx_seq_one_letter_code
_entity_poly.pdbx_strand_id
1 'polypeptide(L)'
;AISIGLLFYYKYGNFTMQYINTVRDWFGGQPLQWTKILLPIGISFFSFQSVTYTLDTYRKVNEPMQRLSDYMLYIVMFPQLIAGPIVRYCDIADQIRSRESLYTDRLHGFYRFVIGLCKKVLIADVIGFQVDKVLGPSNYDVLTSAQLADIANKIATIDSTSAWIAIFAFTFQIYFDFAGYSDMAIGLGRMMGFKFPENFDNPYVSTTISEFWRRWHQTFSVFIKNYLYFPLGGSRVKTEA
;
A
#
# COMPACT_ATOMS: atom_id res chain seq x y z
N ALA A 1 1.55 12.85 -16.00
CA ALA A 1 1.46 14.14 -15.26
C ALA A 1 0.12 14.25 -14.51
N ILE A 2 -1.04 14.11 -15.17
CA ILE A 2 -2.36 14.29 -14.55
C ILE A 2 -2.58 13.37 -13.35
N SER A 3 -2.36 12.06 -13.48
CA SER A 3 -2.55 11.08 -12.40
C SER A 3 -1.70 11.38 -11.16
N ILE A 4 -0.45 11.81 -11.36
CA ILE A 4 0.45 12.20 -10.27
C ILE A 4 -0.02 13.52 -9.64
N GLY A 5 -0.48 14.47 -10.45
CA GLY A 5 -1.04 15.74 -9.96
C GLY A 5 -2.28 15.53 -9.10
N LEU A 6 -3.20 14.67 -9.54
CA LEU A 6 -4.39 14.30 -8.76
C LEU A 6 -4.01 13.59 -7.46
N LEU A 7 -3.05 12.65 -7.52
CA LEU A 7 -2.54 11.97 -6.33
C LEU A 7 -1.97 12.98 -5.32
N PHE A 8 -1.16 13.93 -5.79
CA PHE A 8 -0.59 14.97 -4.94
C PHE A 8 -1.68 15.83 -4.31
N TYR A 9 -2.64 16.31 -5.11
CA TYR A 9 -3.74 17.15 -4.65
C TYR A 9 -4.58 16.47 -3.56
N TYR A 10 -5.05 15.25 -3.80
CA TYR A 10 -5.90 14.53 -2.86
C TYR A 10 -5.17 14.03 -1.63
N LYS A 11 -3.94 13.55 -1.78
CA LYS A 11 -3.19 12.93 -0.68
C LYS A 11 -2.43 13.95 0.17
N TYR A 12 -1.85 14.95 -0.47
CA TYR A 12 -0.96 15.91 0.20
C TYR A 12 -1.53 17.33 0.28
N GLY A 13 -2.66 17.63 -0.36
CA GLY A 13 -3.26 18.97 -0.36
C GLY A 13 -3.58 19.48 1.04
N ASN A 14 -4.23 18.67 1.88
CA ASN A 14 -4.52 19.06 3.26
C ASN A 14 -3.25 19.31 4.08
N PHE A 15 -2.26 18.42 3.97
CA PHE A 15 -0.97 18.56 4.64
C PHE A 15 -0.23 19.84 4.19
N THR A 16 -0.18 20.06 2.89
CA THR A 16 0.47 21.25 2.31
C THR A 16 -0.18 22.54 2.81
N MET A 17 -1.51 22.60 2.84
CA MET A 17 -2.22 23.77 3.34
C MET A 17 -2.03 23.99 4.84
N GLN A 18 -2.01 22.92 5.63
CA GLN A 18 -1.69 23.00 7.06
C GLN A 18 -0.28 23.56 7.26
N TYR A 19 0.70 23.08 6.52
CA TYR A 19 2.08 23.55 6.59
C TYR A 19 2.21 25.02 6.16
N ILE A 20 1.54 25.42 5.07
CA ILE A 20 1.50 26.82 4.62
C ILE A 20 0.91 27.71 5.72
N ASN A 21 -0.17 27.30 6.37
CA ASN A 21 -0.79 28.07 7.44
C ASN A 21 0.13 28.19 8.67
N THR A 22 0.85 27.13 9.03
CA THR A 22 1.86 27.16 10.10
C THR A 22 2.98 28.16 9.79
N VAL A 23 3.51 28.15 8.56
CA VAL A 23 4.53 29.11 8.14
C VAL A 23 4.00 30.53 8.13
N ARG A 24 2.76 30.76 7.66
CA ARG A 24 2.13 32.09 7.69
C ARG A 24 1.94 32.63 9.12
N ASP A 25 1.56 31.76 10.06
CA ASP A 25 1.42 32.11 11.47
C ASP A 25 2.76 32.60 12.07
N TRP A 26 3.89 31.98 11.73
CA TRP A 26 5.23 32.46 12.15
C TRP A 26 5.54 33.90 11.68
N PHE A 27 4.93 34.32 10.56
CA PHE A 27 5.08 35.69 10.03
C PHE A 27 3.91 36.62 10.41
N GLY A 28 3.03 36.22 11.34
CA GLY A 28 1.87 37.00 11.78
C GLY A 28 0.75 37.10 10.75
N GLY A 29 0.74 36.23 9.73
CA GLY A 29 -0.29 36.19 8.68
C GLY A 29 -1.53 35.43 9.10
N GLN A 30 -2.72 35.88 8.66
CA GLN A 30 -3.98 35.17 8.90
C GLN A 30 -3.99 33.83 8.15
N PRO A 31 -4.56 32.73 8.73
CA PRO A 31 -4.65 31.44 8.07
C PRO A 31 -5.52 31.50 6.82
N LEU A 32 -5.09 30.82 5.78
CA LEU A 32 -5.89 30.64 4.56
C LEU A 32 -7.05 29.67 4.86
N GLN A 33 -8.24 30.05 4.43
CA GLN A 33 -9.39 29.16 4.49
C GLN A 33 -9.20 28.02 3.48
N TRP A 34 -9.36 26.79 3.94
CA TRP A 34 -9.23 25.61 3.12
C TRP A 34 -10.32 24.59 3.49
N THR A 35 -11.04 24.11 2.49
CA THR A 35 -12.00 23.03 2.70
C THR A 35 -11.26 21.70 2.72
N LYS A 36 -11.39 20.94 3.80
CA LYS A 36 -10.73 19.63 3.93
C LYS A 36 -11.15 18.70 2.79
N ILE A 37 -10.17 18.26 2.02
CA ILE A 37 -10.36 17.32 0.90
C ILE A 37 -10.42 15.90 1.46
N LEU A 38 -11.46 15.17 1.08
CA LEU A 38 -11.55 13.73 1.38
C LEU A 38 -10.66 12.94 0.43
N LEU A 39 -9.90 12.01 0.99
CA LEU A 39 -9.02 11.13 0.21
C LEU A 39 -9.87 10.05 -0.49
N PRO A 40 -9.90 9.98 -1.83
CA PRO A 40 -10.58 8.89 -2.53
C PRO A 40 -9.91 7.55 -2.21
N ILE A 41 -10.73 6.55 -1.92
CA ILE A 41 -10.27 5.21 -1.61
C ILE A 41 -9.48 4.65 -2.81
N GLY A 42 -8.31 4.10 -2.55
CA GLY A 42 -7.47 3.47 -3.58
C GLY A 42 -6.72 4.43 -4.51
N ILE A 43 -6.76 5.76 -4.30
CA ILE A 43 -6.13 6.73 -5.23
C ILE A 43 -4.65 6.43 -5.51
N SER A 44 -3.90 5.97 -4.51
CA SER A 44 -2.49 5.61 -4.70
C SER A 44 -2.34 4.41 -5.64
N PHE A 45 -3.18 3.38 -5.47
CA PHE A 45 -3.11 2.16 -6.26
C PHE A 45 -3.47 2.40 -7.72
N PHE A 46 -4.62 3.01 -8.00
CA PHE A 46 -4.99 3.28 -9.39
C PHE A 46 -4.10 4.34 -10.06
N SER A 47 -3.50 5.25 -9.30
CA SER A 47 -2.49 6.17 -9.84
C SER A 47 -1.21 5.42 -10.23
N PHE A 48 -0.73 4.51 -9.40
CA PHE A 48 0.44 3.67 -9.72
C PHE A 48 0.17 2.77 -10.93
N GLN A 49 -1.00 2.16 -11.00
CA GLN A 49 -1.42 1.37 -12.16
C GLN A 49 -1.46 2.20 -13.45
N SER A 50 -2.04 3.41 -13.42
CA SER A 50 -2.05 4.32 -14.57
C SER A 50 -0.64 4.73 -15.00
N VAL A 51 0.26 4.95 -14.03
CA VAL A 51 1.66 5.27 -14.30
C VAL A 51 2.39 4.08 -14.94
N THR A 52 2.21 2.86 -14.40
CA THR A 52 2.84 1.66 -14.99
C THR A 52 2.33 1.43 -16.42
N TYR A 53 1.01 1.50 -16.65
CA TYR A 53 0.44 1.39 -17.99
C TYR A 53 1.05 2.38 -18.98
N THR A 54 1.08 3.66 -18.60
CA THR A 54 1.60 4.72 -19.47
C THR A 54 3.08 4.54 -19.78
N LEU A 55 3.90 4.20 -18.77
CA LEU A 55 5.33 4.04 -18.95
C LEU A 55 5.70 2.74 -19.66
N ASP A 56 5.02 1.64 -19.37
CA ASP A 56 5.26 0.35 -20.05
C ASP A 56 4.89 0.42 -21.54
N THR A 57 3.78 1.09 -21.85
CA THR A 57 3.37 1.34 -23.25
C THR A 57 4.36 2.28 -23.95
N TYR A 58 4.78 3.38 -23.30
CA TYR A 58 5.76 4.30 -23.87
C TYR A 58 7.11 3.63 -24.13
N ARG A 59 7.56 2.77 -23.22
CA ARG A 59 8.81 2.00 -23.35
C ARG A 59 8.70 0.81 -24.29
N LYS A 60 7.53 0.57 -24.86
CA LYS A 60 7.23 -0.59 -25.72
C LYS A 60 7.47 -1.94 -25.02
N VAL A 61 7.30 -1.99 -23.72
CA VAL A 61 7.33 -3.25 -22.94
C VAL A 61 6.09 -4.09 -23.27
N ASN A 62 4.94 -3.42 -23.37
CA ASN A 62 3.67 -4.03 -23.77
C ASN A 62 2.94 -3.15 -24.78
N GLU A 63 2.13 -3.77 -25.61
CA GLU A 63 1.25 -3.06 -26.51
C GLU A 63 0.12 -2.34 -25.75
N PRO A 64 -0.33 -1.16 -26.26
CA PRO A 64 -1.46 -0.47 -25.66
C PRO A 64 -2.74 -1.30 -25.74
N MET A 65 -3.61 -1.14 -24.77
CA MET A 65 -4.93 -1.73 -24.80
C MET A 65 -5.76 -1.12 -25.93
N GLN A 66 -6.38 -1.98 -26.72
CA GLN A 66 -7.18 -1.55 -27.87
C GLN A 66 -8.57 -1.06 -27.48
N ARG A 67 -9.09 -1.52 -26.33
CA ARG A 67 -10.43 -1.19 -25.84
C ARG A 67 -10.34 -0.44 -24.50
N LEU A 68 -11.13 0.61 -24.38
CA LEU A 68 -11.25 1.35 -23.14
C LEU A 68 -11.77 0.47 -21.99
N SER A 69 -12.65 -0.50 -22.30
CA SER A 69 -13.16 -1.48 -21.33
C SER A 69 -12.05 -2.28 -20.65
N ASP A 70 -11.01 -2.66 -21.39
CA ASP A 70 -9.89 -3.45 -20.88
C ASP A 70 -9.04 -2.61 -19.94
N TYR A 71 -8.81 -1.33 -20.30
CA TYR A 71 -8.15 -0.37 -19.42
C TYR A 71 -8.96 -0.11 -18.15
N MET A 72 -10.26 0.10 -18.27
CA MET A 72 -11.13 0.27 -17.10
C MET A 72 -11.13 -0.97 -16.22
N LEU A 73 -11.21 -2.18 -16.79
CA LEU A 73 -11.08 -3.42 -16.04
C LEU A 73 -9.77 -3.47 -15.25
N TYR A 74 -8.64 -3.11 -15.87
CA TYR A 74 -7.34 -3.08 -15.21
C TYR A 74 -7.31 -2.11 -14.02
N ILE A 75 -7.84 -0.90 -14.19
CA ILE A 75 -7.78 0.14 -13.16
C ILE A 75 -8.76 -0.10 -12.01
N VAL A 76 -10.01 -0.53 -12.30
CA VAL A 76 -11.07 -0.66 -11.27
C VAL A 76 -11.21 -2.07 -10.70
N MET A 77 -10.31 -2.98 -11.04
CA MET A 77 -10.35 -4.36 -10.56
C MET A 77 -10.24 -4.40 -9.03
N PHE A 78 -11.34 -4.73 -8.37
CA PHE A 78 -11.53 -4.53 -6.92
C PHE A 78 -10.52 -5.26 -6.03
N PRO A 79 -9.97 -6.48 -6.33
CA PRO A 79 -9.03 -7.13 -5.43
C PRO A 79 -7.72 -6.36 -5.23
N GLN A 80 -7.32 -5.53 -6.21
CA GLN A 80 -6.08 -4.75 -6.19
C GLN A 80 -6.32 -3.25 -5.97
N LEU A 81 -7.58 -2.81 -5.76
CA LEU A 81 -7.93 -1.38 -5.81
C LEU A 81 -7.51 -0.61 -4.55
N ILE A 82 -7.61 -1.20 -3.37
CA ILE A 82 -7.46 -0.51 -2.08
C ILE A 82 -6.12 -0.79 -1.44
N ALA A 83 -5.70 -2.06 -1.42
CA ALA A 83 -4.47 -2.56 -0.83
C ALA A 83 -4.03 -3.84 -1.56
N GLY A 84 -3.02 -4.54 -1.03
CA GLY A 84 -2.52 -5.78 -1.63
C GLY A 84 -1.35 -5.55 -2.58
N PRO A 85 -1.10 -6.49 -3.51
CA PRO A 85 0.01 -6.35 -4.45
C PRO A 85 -0.24 -5.20 -5.44
N ILE A 86 0.80 -4.42 -5.73
CA ILE A 86 0.78 -3.46 -6.84
C ILE A 86 0.97 -4.23 -8.13
N VAL A 87 -0.13 -4.54 -8.80
CA VAL A 87 -0.13 -5.29 -10.06
C VAL A 87 0.17 -4.33 -11.20
N ARG A 88 1.31 -4.51 -11.86
CA ARG A 88 1.71 -3.69 -13.01
C ARG A 88 0.99 -4.16 -14.27
N TYR A 89 0.89 -3.28 -15.26
CA TYR A 89 0.28 -3.64 -16.54
C TYR A 89 0.96 -4.85 -17.20
N CYS A 90 2.30 -4.89 -17.20
CA CYS A 90 3.07 -6.00 -17.76
C CYS A 90 2.82 -7.36 -17.06
N ASP A 91 2.34 -7.36 -15.82
CA ASP A 91 2.10 -8.62 -15.09
C ASP A 91 0.79 -9.31 -15.52
N ILE A 92 -0.18 -8.55 -16.05
CA ILE A 92 -1.53 -9.07 -16.36
C ILE A 92 -2.04 -8.73 -17.77
N ALA A 93 -1.25 -8.07 -18.62
CA ALA A 93 -1.68 -7.62 -19.95
C ALA A 93 -2.31 -8.75 -20.78
N ASP A 94 -1.66 -9.91 -20.85
CA ASP A 94 -2.14 -11.07 -21.60
C ASP A 94 -3.39 -11.70 -20.97
N GLN A 95 -3.46 -11.67 -19.62
CA GLN A 95 -4.57 -12.23 -18.86
C GLN A 95 -5.87 -11.41 -18.99
N ILE A 96 -5.78 -10.12 -19.31
CA ILE A 96 -6.94 -9.28 -19.57
C ILE A 96 -7.61 -9.71 -20.88
N ARG A 97 -6.82 -10.02 -21.88
CA ARG A 97 -7.31 -10.41 -23.21
C ARG A 97 -7.83 -11.85 -23.25
N SER A 98 -7.08 -12.77 -22.65
CA SER A 98 -7.41 -14.19 -22.62
C SER A 98 -6.95 -14.81 -21.30
N ARG A 99 -7.87 -15.42 -20.59
CA ARG A 99 -7.57 -16.14 -19.35
C ARG A 99 -8.47 -17.36 -19.21
N GLU A 100 -7.89 -18.40 -18.67
CA GLU A 100 -8.63 -19.60 -18.28
C GLU A 100 -8.81 -19.61 -16.76
N SER A 101 -9.98 -20.00 -16.31
CA SER A 101 -10.29 -20.18 -14.90
C SER A 101 -10.64 -21.63 -14.64
N LEU A 102 -9.63 -22.44 -14.33
CA LEU A 102 -9.82 -23.84 -13.99
C LEU A 102 -10.48 -23.99 -12.61
N TYR A 103 -11.23 -25.08 -12.42
CA TYR A 103 -11.84 -25.38 -11.12
C TYR A 103 -10.80 -25.44 -10.00
N THR A 104 -9.64 -26.05 -10.28
CA THR A 104 -8.51 -26.14 -9.34
C THR A 104 -7.98 -24.77 -8.93
N ASP A 105 -7.93 -23.80 -9.86
CA ASP A 105 -7.50 -22.44 -9.56
C ASP A 105 -8.52 -21.70 -8.67
N ARG A 106 -9.80 -21.91 -8.91
CA ARG A 106 -10.87 -21.35 -8.04
C ARG A 106 -10.76 -21.91 -6.63
N LEU A 107 -10.56 -23.21 -6.49
CA LEU A 107 -10.42 -23.86 -5.20
C LEU A 107 -9.17 -23.38 -4.44
N HIS A 108 -8.01 -23.34 -5.09
CA HIS A 108 -6.80 -22.78 -4.49
C HIS A 108 -6.94 -21.30 -4.15
N GLY A 109 -7.60 -20.50 -5.02
CA GLY A 109 -7.90 -19.12 -4.75
C GLY A 109 -8.78 -18.93 -3.51
N PHE A 110 -9.81 -19.77 -3.36
CA PHE A 110 -10.67 -19.78 -2.19
C PHE A 110 -9.89 -20.12 -0.91
N TYR A 111 -9.09 -21.18 -0.91
CA TYR A 111 -8.27 -21.51 0.26
C TYR A 111 -7.32 -20.38 0.63
N ARG A 112 -6.70 -19.76 -0.36
CA ARG A 112 -5.80 -18.63 -0.10
C ARG A 112 -6.55 -17.43 0.48
N PHE A 113 -7.73 -17.13 -0.03
CA PHE A 113 -8.59 -16.08 0.52
C PHE A 113 -8.93 -16.35 1.98
N VAL A 114 -9.35 -17.57 2.31
CA VAL A 114 -9.68 -17.96 3.69
C VAL A 114 -8.48 -17.84 4.61
N ILE A 115 -7.30 -18.30 4.18
CA ILE A 115 -6.05 -18.16 4.96
C ILE A 115 -5.74 -16.67 5.20
N GLY A 116 -5.87 -15.82 4.19
CA GLY A 116 -5.69 -14.37 4.33
C GLY A 116 -6.69 -13.76 5.32
N LEU A 117 -7.96 -14.16 5.24
CA LEU A 117 -9.00 -13.73 6.17
C LEU A 117 -8.69 -14.18 7.61
N CYS A 118 -8.22 -15.41 7.81
CA CYS A 118 -7.78 -15.89 9.13
C CYS A 118 -6.61 -15.06 9.67
N LYS A 119 -5.60 -14.75 8.85
CA LYS A 119 -4.48 -13.87 9.24
C LYS A 119 -5.00 -12.50 9.71
N LYS A 120 -5.96 -11.92 9.00
CA LYS A 120 -6.55 -10.61 9.33
C LYS A 120 -7.36 -10.70 10.62
N VAL A 121 -8.38 -11.55 10.67
CA VAL A 121 -9.40 -11.53 11.74
C VAL A 121 -8.91 -12.21 13.01
N LEU A 122 -8.23 -13.36 12.90
CA LEU A 122 -7.83 -14.15 14.06
C LEU A 122 -6.48 -13.74 14.65
N ILE A 123 -5.62 -13.09 13.87
CA ILE A 123 -4.29 -12.71 14.34
C ILE A 123 -4.15 -11.18 14.38
N ALA A 124 -4.24 -10.51 13.26
CA ALA A 124 -3.94 -9.08 13.19
C ALA A 124 -4.90 -8.23 14.01
N ASP A 125 -6.20 -8.42 13.89
CA ASP A 125 -7.21 -7.64 14.62
C ASP A 125 -7.17 -7.91 16.12
N VAL A 126 -6.93 -9.17 16.51
CA VAL A 126 -6.78 -9.55 17.94
C VAL A 126 -5.54 -8.89 18.56
N ILE A 127 -4.41 -8.96 17.87
CA ILE A 127 -3.17 -8.31 18.32
C ILE A 127 -3.34 -6.79 18.32
N GLY A 128 -3.93 -6.22 17.25
CA GLY A 128 -4.18 -4.79 17.12
C GLY A 128 -4.99 -4.22 18.27
N PHE A 129 -6.06 -4.90 18.67
CA PHE A 129 -6.85 -4.50 19.82
C PHE A 129 -6.04 -4.43 21.14
N GLN A 130 -5.08 -5.34 21.34
CA GLN A 130 -4.21 -5.28 22.52
C GLN A 130 -3.16 -4.18 22.40
N VAL A 131 -2.59 -3.97 21.22
CA VAL A 131 -1.64 -2.88 20.95
C VAL A 131 -2.30 -1.52 21.17
N ASP A 132 -3.51 -1.32 20.67
CA ASP A 132 -4.27 -0.08 20.83
C ASP A 132 -4.59 0.22 22.32
N LYS A 133 -4.76 -0.80 23.13
CA LYS A 133 -4.91 -0.62 24.59
C LYS A 133 -3.65 -0.09 25.27
N VAL A 134 -2.47 -0.42 24.75
CA VAL A 134 -1.18 -0.06 25.35
C VAL A 134 -0.66 1.25 24.74
N LEU A 135 -0.61 1.36 23.43
CA LEU A 135 -0.01 2.48 22.70
C LEU A 135 -1.04 3.56 22.28
N GLY A 136 -2.35 3.27 22.45
CA GLY A 136 -3.41 4.10 21.91
C GLY A 136 -3.79 3.73 20.47
N PRO A 137 -4.95 4.21 19.98
CA PRO A 137 -5.43 3.88 18.65
C PRO A 137 -4.53 4.46 17.55
N SER A 138 -4.32 3.71 16.49
CA SER A 138 -3.44 4.10 15.38
C SER A 138 -3.98 5.25 14.51
N ASN A 139 -5.25 5.63 14.67
CA ASN A 139 -5.91 6.68 13.88
C ASN A 139 -5.91 8.03 14.60
N TYR A 140 -4.73 8.66 14.70
CA TYR A 140 -4.53 9.94 15.40
C TYR A 140 -5.24 11.13 14.75
N ASP A 141 -5.58 11.06 13.46
CA ASP A 141 -6.21 12.17 12.70
C ASP A 141 -7.65 12.50 13.18
N VAL A 142 -8.28 11.61 13.93
CA VAL A 142 -9.65 11.74 14.44
C VAL A 142 -9.68 12.09 15.92
N LEU A 143 -8.51 12.12 16.60
CA LEU A 143 -8.42 12.34 18.02
C LEU A 143 -8.42 13.83 18.38
N THR A 144 -9.07 14.16 19.48
CA THR A 144 -9.03 15.50 20.07
C THR A 144 -7.69 15.73 20.79
N SER A 145 -7.32 17.00 20.98
CA SER A 145 -6.10 17.36 21.71
C SER A 145 -6.07 16.77 23.14
N ALA A 146 -7.23 16.65 23.80
CA ALA A 146 -7.34 16.04 25.13
C ALA A 146 -7.05 14.54 25.07
N GLN A 147 -7.57 13.82 24.07
CA GLN A 147 -7.29 12.39 23.89
C GLN A 147 -5.81 12.13 23.54
N LEU A 148 -5.20 13.00 22.74
CA LEU A 148 -3.76 12.93 22.44
C LEU A 148 -2.91 13.13 23.69
N ALA A 149 -3.28 14.08 24.56
CA ALA A 149 -2.59 14.32 25.83
C ALA A 149 -2.72 13.11 26.79
N ASP A 150 -3.90 12.51 26.87
CA ASP A 150 -4.15 11.29 27.66
C ASP A 150 -3.29 10.11 27.17
N ILE A 151 -3.24 9.88 25.85
CA ILE A 151 -2.38 8.85 25.25
C ILE A 151 -0.91 9.14 25.54
N ALA A 152 -0.44 10.39 25.41
CA ALA A 152 0.94 10.76 25.70
C ALA A 152 1.30 10.50 27.16
N ASN A 153 0.42 10.85 28.12
CA ASN A 153 0.59 10.57 29.54
C ASN A 153 0.64 9.07 29.81
N LYS A 154 -0.23 8.30 29.19
CA LYS A 154 -0.27 6.85 29.30
C LYS A 154 1.03 6.21 28.79
N ILE A 155 1.51 6.64 27.62
CA ILE A 155 2.78 6.16 27.05
C ILE A 155 3.95 6.52 27.96
N ALA A 156 3.97 7.70 28.57
CA ALA A 156 5.02 8.13 29.49
C ALA A 156 5.09 7.29 30.78
N THR A 157 4.00 6.60 31.16
CA THR A 157 3.92 5.78 32.37
C THR A 157 4.03 4.27 32.11
N ILE A 158 4.17 3.85 30.85
CA ILE A 158 4.33 2.43 30.48
C ILE A 158 5.67 1.91 31.02
N ASP A 159 5.65 0.75 31.67
CA ASP A 159 6.88 0.03 32.02
C ASP A 159 7.60 -0.54 30.78
N SER A 160 8.91 -0.69 30.89
CA SER A 160 9.76 -1.14 29.76
C SER A 160 9.34 -2.49 29.20
N THR A 161 8.88 -3.42 30.03
CA THR A 161 8.45 -4.76 29.59
C THR A 161 7.20 -4.66 28.71
N SER A 162 6.18 -3.93 29.18
CA SER A 162 4.95 -3.71 28.41
C SER A 162 5.22 -2.96 27.10
N ALA A 163 6.13 -1.98 27.11
CA ALA A 163 6.53 -1.26 25.90
C ALA A 163 7.16 -2.18 24.87
N TRP A 164 8.09 -3.05 25.26
CA TRP A 164 8.70 -4.02 24.34
C TRP A 164 7.69 -5.03 23.80
N ILE A 165 6.83 -5.57 24.66
CA ILE A 165 5.76 -6.50 24.23
C ILE A 165 4.86 -5.82 23.21
N ALA A 166 4.46 -4.56 23.45
CA ALA A 166 3.60 -3.82 22.51
C ALA A 166 4.28 -3.56 21.17
N ILE A 167 5.58 -3.22 21.14
CA ILE A 167 6.35 -3.03 19.90
C ILE A 167 6.45 -4.32 19.10
N PHE A 168 6.77 -5.45 19.74
CA PHE A 168 6.79 -6.74 19.07
C PHE A 168 5.41 -7.13 18.55
N ALA A 169 4.37 -6.96 19.37
CA ALA A 169 2.99 -7.23 18.96
C ALA A 169 2.58 -6.38 17.75
N PHE A 170 2.89 -5.08 17.77
CA PHE A 170 2.64 -4.17 16.64
C PHE A 170 3.38 -4.60 15.36
N THR A 171 4.62 -5.09 15.50
CA THR A 171 5.40 -5.61 14.38
C THR A 171 4.68 -6.79 13.70
N PHE A 172 4.16 -7.74 14.49
CA PHE A 172 3.38 -8.85 13.96
C PHE A 172 2.01 -8.41 13.43
N GLN A 173 1.35 -7.48 14.11
CA GLN A 173 0.09 -6.91 13.65
C GLN A 173 0.19 -6.34 12.24
N ILE A 174 1.15 -5.43 11.98
CA ILE A 174 1.37 -4.84 10.65
C ILE A 174 1.59 -5.92 9.59
N TYR A 175 2.39 -6.93 9.91
CA TYR A 175 2.68 -8.00 8.96
C TYR A 175 1.44 -8.81 8.64
N PHE A 176 0.74 -9.34 9.65
CA PHE A 176 -0.41 -10.20 9.43
C PHE A 176 -1.60 -9.44 8.83
N ASP A 177 -1.76 -8.17 9.17
CA ASP A 177 -2.78 -7.29 8.59
C ASP A 177 -2.55 -7.13 7.08
N PHE A 178 -1.36 -6.72 6.69
CA PHE A 178 -1.06 -6.46 5.30
C PHE A 178 -0.85 -7.73 4.47
N ALA A 179 -0.18 -8.75 5.01
CA ALA A 179 -0.03 -10.03 4.34
C ALA A 179 -1.38 -10.76 4.19
N GLY A 180 -2.25 -10.69 5.20
CA GLY A 180 -3.61 -11.22 5.13
C GLY A 180 -4.44 -10.58 4.03
N TYR A 181 -4.40 -9.26 3.94
CA TYR A 181 -5.07 -8.55 2.84
C TYR A 181 -4.49 -8.94 1.47
N SER A 182 -3.17 -9.03 1.35
CA SER A 182 -2.51 -9.44 0.10
C SER A 182 -2.92 -10.86 -0.32
N ASP A 183 -2.99 -11.80 0.63
CA ASP A 183 -3.45 -13.16 0.36
C ASP A 183 -4.91 -13.21 -0.07
N MET A 184 -5.79 -12.40 0.56
CA MET A 184 -7.19 -12.28 0.12
C MET A 184 -7.28 -11.72 -1.31
N ALA A 185 -6.51 -10.68 -1.64
CA ALA A 185 -6.49 -10.08 -2.97
C ALA A 185 -6.00 -11.06 -4.05
N ILE A 186 -4.89 -11.77 -3.79
CA ILE A 186 -4.34 -12.78 -4.69
C ILE A 186 -5.32 -13.96 -4.83
N GLY A 187 -5.94 -14.39 -3.73
CA GLY A 187 -6.95 -15.44 -3.73
C GLY A 187 -8.16 -15.10 -4.61
N LEU A 188 -8.71 -13.89 -4.45
CA LEU A 188 -9.80 -13.37 -5.27
C LEU A 188 -9.40 -13.27 -6.75
N GLY A 189 -8.22 -12.71 -7.03
CA GLY A 189 -7.68 -12.66 -8.38
C GLY A 189 -7.62 -14.03 -9.02
N ARG A 190 -7.10 -15.03 -8.29
CA ARG A 190 -6.97 -16.41 -8.78
C ARG A 190 -8.33 -17.08 -9.04
N MET A 191 -9.34 -16.81 -8.20
CA MET A 191 -10.70 -17.30 -8.46
C MET A 191 -11.31 -16.73 -9.76
N MET A 192 -10.91 -15.52 -10.15
CA MET A 192 -11.31 -14.88 -11.41
C MET A 192 -10.41 -15.23 -12.59
N GLY A 193 -9.42 -16.11 -12.41
CA GLY A 193 -8.46 -16.53 -13.44
C GLY A 193 -7.25 -15.60 -13.60
N PHE A 194 -7.06 -14.62 -12.70
CA PHE A 194 -5.87 -13.77 -12.71
C PHE A 194 -4.78 -14.31 -11.78
N LYS A 195 -3.54 -14.25 -12.24
CA LYS A 195 -2.35 -14.60 -11.45
C LYS A 195 -1.63 -13.32 -11.04
N PHE A 196 -1.92 -12.85 -9.85
CA PHE A 196 -1.25 -11.68 -9.28
C PHE A 196 0.12 -12.05 -8.70
N PRO A 197 1.10 -11.13 -8.71
CA PRO A 197 2.40 -11.37 -8.09
C PRO A 197 2.30 -11.48 -6.58
N GLU A 198 3.25 -12.23 -5.99
CA GLU A 198 3.39 -12.33 -4.54
C GLU A 198 3.85 -11.00 -3.93
N ASN A 199 3.34 -10.70 -2.73
CA ASN A 199 3.65 -9.46 -2.06
C ASN A 199 4.56 -9.66 -0.83
N PHE A 200 4.47 -10.82 -0.19
CA PHE A 200 5.26 -11.18 0.99
C PHE A 200 5.85 -12.59 0.85
N ASP A 201 7.08 -12.75 1.31
CA ASP A 201 7.77 -14.05 1.41
C ASP A 201 8.49 -14.16 2.76
N ASN A 202 7.73 -14.43 3.83
CA ASN A 202 8.25 -14.62 5.18
C ASN A 202 9.36 -13.60 5.57
N PRO A 203 9.08 -12.28 5.60
CA PRO A 203 10.11 -11.25 5.74
C PRO A 203 10.90 -11.33 7.05
N TYR A 204 10.30 -11.83 8.12
CA TYR A 204 10.93 -11.85 9.45
C TYR A 204 11.95 -12.97 9.67
N VAL A 205 12.14 -13.88 8.69
CA VAL A 205 13.26 -14.85 8.72
C VAL A 205 14.54 -14.30 8.08
N SER A 206 14.49 -13.04 7.58
CA SER A 206 15.63 -12.40 6.90
C SER A 206 16.79 -12.18 7.86
N THR A 207 17.99 -12.44 7.38
CA THR A 207 19.24 -12.24 8.13
C THR A 207 19.87 -10.87 7.87
N THR A 208 19.42 -10.16 6.83
CA THR A 208 19.90 -8.81 6.46
C THR A 208 18.74 -7.88 6.12
N ILE A 209 18.95 -6.57 6.29
CA ILE A 209 17.97 -5.55 5.89
C ILE A 209 17.68 -5.60 4.39
N SER A 210 18.68 -5.86 3.56
CA SER A 210 18.49 -6.01 2.11
C SER A 210 17.62 -7.21 1.76
N GLU A 211 17.74 -8.30 2.48
CA GLU A 211 16.90 -9.49 2.31
C GLU A 211 15.47 -9.20 2.79
N PHE A 212 15.32 -8.53 3.94
CA PHE A 212 14.02 -8.10 4.45
C PHE A 212 13.23 -7.34 3.40
N TRP A 213 13.78 -6.29 2.79
CA TRP A 213 13.09 -5.51 1.76
C TRP A 213 12.84 -6.26 0.45
N ARG A 214 13.54 -7.35 0.17
CA ARG A 214 13.23 -8.26 -0.95
C ARG A 214 12.05 -9.18 -0.67
N ARG A 215 11.71 -9.40 0.60
CA ARG A 215 10.62 -10.27 1.06
C ARG A 215 9.39 -9.50 1.53
N TRP A 216 9.57 -8.25 1.93
CA TRP A 216 8.51 -7.34 2.40
C TRP A 216 8.00 -6.49 1.24
N HIS A 217 6.65 -6.50 1.02
CA HIS A 217 5.98 -5.68 0.01
C HIS A 217 6.72 -5.66 -1.34
N GLN A 218 6.99 -6.85 -1.86
CA GLN A 218 7.85 -7.09 -3.03
C GLN A 218 7.40 -6.29 -4.25
N THR A 219 6.07 -6.23 -4.49
CA THR A 219 5.49 -5.53 -5.64
C THR A 219 5.76 -4.03 -5.59
N PHE A 220 5.73 -3.41 -4.41
CA PHE A 220 6.11 -2.02 -4.23
C PHE A 220 7.61 -1.79 -4.45
N SER A 221 8.45 -2.68 -3.93
CA SER A 221 9.92 -2.62 -4.15
C SER A 221 10.25 -2.70 -5.63
N VAL A 222 9.60 -3.59 -6.37
CA VAL A 222 9.75 -3.73 -7.82
C VAL A 222 9.23 -2.49 -8.56
N PHE A 223 8.10 -1.92 -8.11
CA PHE A 223 7.56 -0.67 -8.65
C PHE A 223 8.57 0.48 -8.50
N ILE A 224 9.04 0.76 -7.29
CA ILE A 224 10.02 1.83 -7.03
C ILE A 224 11.28 1.63 -7.86
N LYS A 225 11.81 0.40 -7.92
CA LYS A 225 13.02 0.08 -8.67
C LYS A 225 12.88 0.37 -10.16
N ASN A 226 11.77 -0.06 -10.78
CA ASN A 226 11.61 -0.01 -12.24
C ASN A 226 11.09 1.35 -12.74
N TYR A 227 10.27 2.05 -11.95
CA TYR A 227 9.59 3.26 -12.40
C TYR A 227 10.15 4.55 -11.77
N LEU A 228 10.96 4.44 -10.71
CA LEU A 228 11.58 5.60 -10.07
C LEU A 228 13.12 5.49 -10.08
N TYR A 229 13.68 4.45 -9.47
CA TYR A 229 15.10 4.34 -9.24
C TYR A 229 15.92 4.24 -10.54
N PHE A 230 15.58 3.31 -11.43
CA PHE A 230 16.28 3.15 -12.70
C PHE A 230 16.11 4.34 -13.66
N PRO A 231 14.92 4.96 -13.82
CA PRO A 231 14.78 6.16 -14.65
C PRO A 231 15.56 7.37 -14.15
N LEU A 232 15.80 7.47 -12.83
CA LEU A 232 16.61 8.54 -12.23
C LEU A 232 18.12 8.27 -12.30
N GLY A 233 18.55 7.21 -13.00
CA GLY A 233 19.94 6.84 -13.15
C GLY A 233 20.30 5.53 -12.44
N GLY A 234 19.86 5.32 -11.21
CA GLY A 234 20.09 4.09 -10.44
C GLY A 234 21.54 3.59 -10.50
N SER A 235 21.73 2.28 -10.27
CA SER A 235 23.05 1.63 -10.39
C SER A 235 23.49 1.33 -11.83
N ARG A 236 22.70 1.75 -12.84
CA ARG A 236 22.99 1.53 -14.27
C ARG A 236 23.64 2.71 -14.96
N VAL A 237 23.85 3.82 -14.25
CA VAL A 237 24.63 4.94 -14.78
C VAL A 237 26.07 4.47 -14.93
N LYS A 238 26.53 4.31 -16.17
CA LYS A 238 27.95 4.19 -16.45
C LYS A 238 28.57 5.53 -16.07
N THR A 239 29.38 5.54 -15.03
CA THR A 239 30.31 6.66 -14.81
C THR A 239 31.24 6.65 -16.01
N GLU A 240 31.07 7.59 -16.92
CA GLU A 240 32.11 7.85 -17.93
C GLU A 240 33.35 8.32 -17.14
N ALA A 241 34.34 7.46 -17.09
CA ALA A 241 35.67 7.77 -16.55
C ALA A 241 36.49 8.44 -17.62
#